data_7e6b0e1cd7d91db2e5a936c16844b62c
#
_entry.id   7e6b0e1cd7d91db2e5a936c16844b62c
#
_cell.length_a   1.000
_cell.length_b   1.000
_cell.length_c   1.000
_cell.angle_alpha   90.00
_cell.angle_beta   90.00
_cell.angle_gamma   90.00
#
_symmetry.space_group_name_H-M   'P 1'
#
loop_
_entity.id
_entity.type
_entity.pdbx_description
1 polymer ?
#
loop_
_entity_poly.entity_id
_entity_poly.type
_entity_poly.pdbx_seq_one_letter_code
_entity_poly.pdbx_strand_id
1 'polypeptide(L)'
;VFFDYDDDNLREDALSDLLAISKLMKENSRYTLLVEGHADERGTREYNLALSERRARAVEDFLVASGVSSFNIEVVGYGEEKPVDLNSNEAAWSKNRRAELYFIK
;
A
#
# COMPACT_ATOMS: atom_id res chain seq x y z
N VAL A 1 -5.14 -0.72 -3.16
CA VAL A 1 -4.57 -2.08 -3.17
C VAL A 1 -4.90 -2.76 -1.86
N PHE A 2 -5.54 -3.92 -1.93
CA PHE A 2 -5.93 -4.67 -0.75
C PHE A 2 -5.02 -5.87 -0.52
N PHE A 3 -4.97 -6.33 0.72
CA PHE A 3 -4.13 -7.44 1.15
C PHE A 3 -4.95 -8.48 1.90
N ASP A 4 -4.50 -9.72 1.83
CA ASP A 4 -5.06 -10.80 2.62
C ASP A 4 -4.61 -10.68 4.08
N TYR A 5 -5.27 -11.42 4.98
CA TYR A 5 -4.95 -11.40 6.39
C TYR A 5 -3.50 -11.82 6.63
N ASP A 6 -2.82 -11.05 7.45
CA ASP A 6 -1.42 -11.30 7.86
C ASP A 6 -0.47 -11.50 6.67
N ASP A 7 -0.76 -10.84 5.55
CA ASP A 7 0.00 -11.01 4.31
C ASP A 7 0.42 -9.65 3.77
N ASP A 8 1.64 -9.56 3.27
CA ASP A 8 2.19 -8.38 2.60
C ASP A 8 2.52 -8.65 1.13
N ASN A 9 2.11 -9.79 0.60
CA ASN A 9 2.24 -10.08 -0.82
C ASN A 9 1.14 -9.36 -1.61
N LEU A 10 1.51 -8.86 -2.79
CA LEU A 10 0.53 -8.25 -3.69
C LEU A 10 -0.40 -9.32 -4.24
N ARG A 11 -1.70 -9.01 -4.22
CA ARG A 11 -2.72 -9.88 -4.83
C ARG A 11 -2.70 -9.68 -6.34
N GLU A 12 -3.06 -10.71 -7.08
CA GLU A 12 -3.10 -10.64 -8.55
C GLU A 12 -4.04 -9.54 -9.04
N ASP A 13 -5.14 -9.29 -8.33
CA ASP A 13 -6.11 -8.27 -8.73
C ASP A 13 -5.56 -6.83 -8.68
N ALA A 14 -4.43 -6.62 -8.02
CA ALA A 14 -3.78 -5.30 -7.97
C ALA A 14 -2.77 -5.07 -9.09
N LEU A 15 -2.30 -6.12 -9.75
CA LEU A 15 -1.13 -6.01 -10.63
C LEU A 15 -1.40 -5.16 -11.87
N SER A 16 -2.56 -5.29 -12.48
CA SER A 16 -2.88 -4.50 -13.68
C SER A 16 -2.97 -3.01 -13.35
N ASP A 17 -3.55 -2.65 -12.21
CA ASP A 17 -3.63 -1.25 -11.79
C ASP A 17 -2.25 -0.69 -11.49
N LEU A 18 -1.39 -1.47 -10.84
CA LEU A 18 -0.03 -1.04 -10.53
C LEU A 18 0.82 -0.89 -11.79
N LEU A 19 0.62 -1.75 -12.79
CA LEU A 19 1.30 -1.59 -14.08
C LEU A 19 0.86 -0.30 -14.79
N ALA A 20 -0.42 0.04 -14.73
CA ALA A 20 -0.93 1.29 -15.29
C ALA A 20 -0.32 2.50 -14.58
N ILE A 21 -0.21 2.44 -13.26
CA ILE A 21 0.43 3.50 -12.47
C ILE A 21 1.91 3.64 -12.84
N SER A 22 2.62 2.52 -12.98
CA SER A 22 4.03 2.56 -13.36
C SER A 22 4.24 3.21 -14.72
N LYS A 23 3.38 2.90 -15.68
CA LYS A 23 3.42 3.51 -17.01
C LYS A 23 3.19 5.02 -16.93
N LEU A 24 2.18 5.43 -16.17
CA LEU A 24 1.86 6.84 -15.99
C LEU A 24 3.04 7.59 -15.35
N MET A 25 3.67 7.03 -14.35
CA MET A 25 4.80 7.65 -13.66
C MET A 25 6.05 7.73 -14.55
N LYS A 26 6.30 6.73 -15.40
CA LYS A 26 7.41 6.78 -16.35
C LYS A 26 7.22 7.85 -17.42
N GLU A 27 5.97 8.13 -17.78
CA GLU A 27 5.64 9.18 -18.75
C GLU A 27 5.64 10.58 -18.12
N ASN A 28 5.53 10.66 -16.79
CA ASN A 28 5.39 11.93 -16.05
C ASN A 28 6.36 11.95 -14.87
N SER A 29 7.64 12.17 -15.15
CA SER A 29 8.70 12.08 -14.15
C SER A 29 8.62 13.13 -13.04
N ARG A 30 7.72 14.11 -13.16
CA ARG A 30 7.52 15.15 -12.13
C ARG A 30 6.67 14.68 -10.95
N TYR A 31 5.91 13.59 -11.13
CA TYR A 31 5.05 13.10 -10.06
C TYR A 31 5.85 12.31 -9.04
N THR A 32 5.54 12.55 -7.79
CA THR A 32 5.94 11.70 -6.68
C THR A 32 4.70 10.96 -6.21
N LEU A 33 4.86 9.69 -5.89
CA LEU A 33 3.80 8.85 -5.37
C LEU A 33 4.03 8.63 -3.88
N LEU A 34 3.00 8.91 -3.08
CA LEU A 34 2.97 8.54 -1.67
C LEU A 34 2.20 7.22 -1.55
N VAL A 35 2.81 6.23 -0.93
CA VAL A 35 2.19 4.93 -0.66
C VAL A 35 2.01 4.78 0.84
N GLU A 36 0.77 4.68 1.30
CA GLU A 36 0.41 4.51 2.70
C GLU A 36 -0.04 3.08 2.94
N GLY A 37 0.67 2.36 3.80
CA GLY A 37 0.27 1.02 4.20
C GLY A 37 -0.60 1.06 5.44
N HIS A 38 -1.56 0.13 5.51
CA HIS A 38 -2.50 0.03 6.61
C HIS A 38 -2.74 -1.44 6.98
N ALA A 39 -3.10 -1.66 8.23
CA ALA A 39 -3.46 -2.97 8.75
C ALA A 39 -4.83 -2.91 9.43
N ASP A 40 -5.48 -4.06 9.62
CA ASP A 40 -6.65 -4.12 10.47
C ASP A 40 -6.24 -4.12 11.95
N GLU A 41 -7.22 -4.05 12.85
CA GLU A 41 -6.97 -3.87 14.30
C GLU A 41 -6.42 -5.09 15.03
N ARG A 42 -6.41 -6.25 14.37
CA ARG A 42 -5.99 -7.50 15.03
C ARG A 42 -4.47 -7.58 15.13
N GLY A 43 -3.99 -7.99 16.30
CA GLY A 43 -2.56 -8.11 16.59
C GLY A 43 -2.03 -6.94 17.40
N THR A 44 -0.73 -6.95 17.66
CA THR A 44 -0.12 -5.87 18.44
C THR A 44 0.08 -4.64 17.56
N ARG A 45 0.17 -3.48 18.22
CA ARG A 45 0.40 -2.22 17.54
C ARG A 45 1.72 -2.22 16.76
N GLU A 46 2.77 -2.73 17.38
CA GLU A 46 4.10 -2.80 16.78
C GLU A 46 4.11 -3.72 15.57
N TYR A 47 3.46 -4.87 15.68
CA TYR A 47 3.35 -5.82 14.57
C TYR A 47 2.60 -5.19 13.40
N ASN A 48 1.48 -4.52 13.67
CA ASN A 48 0.66 -3.90 12.64
C ASN A 48 1.37 -2.73 11.97
N LEU A 49 2.17 -1.98 12.73
CA LEU A 49 2.98 -0.91 12.16
C LEU A 49 3.99 -1.46 11.16
N ALA A 50 4.71 -2.53 11.54
CA ALA A 50 5.67 -3.18 10.66
C ALA A 50 4.99 -3.82 9.45
N LEU A 51 3.85 -4.48 9.64
CA LEU A 51 3.10 -5.11 8.55
C LEU A 51 2.63 -4.06 7.53
N SER A 52 2.11 -2.94 8.01
CA SER A 52 1.63 -1.87 7.14
C SER A 52 2.77 -1.24 6.33
N GLU A 53 3.94 -1.09 6.93
CA GLU A 53 5.11 -0.62 6.22
C GLU A 53 5.55 -1.62 5.15
N ARG A 54 5.56 -2.93 5.45
CA ARG A 54 5.89 -3.96 4.46
C ARG A 54 4.89 -3.97 3.29
N ARG A 55 3.61 -3.69 3.56
CA ARG A 55 2.60 -3.58 2.51
C ARG A 55 2.88 -2.40 1.58
N ALA A 56 3.24 -1.26 2.15
CA ALA A 56 3.61 -0.09 1.35
C ALA A 56 4.87 -0.38 0.53
N ARG A 57 5.86 -1.04 1.11
CA ARG A 57 7.09 -1.40 0.40
C ARG A 57 6.86 -2.43 -0.68
N ALA A 58 5.92 -3.34 -0.52
CA ALA A 58 5.58 -4.30 -1.59
C ALA A 58 5.08 -3.56 -2.83
N VAL A 59 4.28 -2.51 -2.67
CA VAL A 59 3.86 -1.66 -3.77
C VAL A 59 5.06 -0.94 -4.38
N GLU A 60 5.92 -0.33 -3.56
CA GLU A 60 7.13 0.33 -4.03
C GLU A 60 8.02 -0.61 -4.82
N ASP A 61 8.29 -1.79 -4.29
CA ASP A 61 9.17 -2.77 -4.95
C ASP A 61 8.64 -3.18 -6.31
N PHE A 62 7.33 -3.37 -6.44
CA PHE A 62 6.70 -3.70 -7.71
C PHE A 62 6.87 -2.56 -8.72
N LEU A 63 6.64 -1.32 -8.30
CA LEU A 63 6.76 -0.16 -9.18
C LEU A 63 8.22 0.06 -9.61
N VAL A 64 9.16 -0.11 -8.70
CA VAL A 64 10.60 -0.01 -9.02
C VAL A 64 11.00 -1.10 -10.00
N ALA A 65 10.56 -2.33 -9.79
CA ALA A 65 10.80 -3.44 -10.72
C ALA A 65 10.19 -3.17 -12.11
N SER A 66 9.12 -2.37 -12.15
CA SER A 66 8.47 -1.97 -13.40
C SER A 66 9.11 -0.74 -14.06
N GLY A 67 10.17 -0.20 -13.49
CA GLY A 67 10.95 0.89 -14.08
C GLY A 67 10.75 2.28 -13.46
N VAL A 68 9.99 2.39 -12.37
CA VAL A 68 9.81 3.67 -11.68
C VAL A 68 10.99 3.92 -10.76
N SER A 69 11.50 5.16 -10.73
CA SER A 69 12.59 5.53 -9.83
C SER A 69 12.10 5.55 -8.37
N SER A 70 12.87 4.94 -7.48
CA SER A 70 12.58 4.98 -6.05
C SER A 70 12.61 6.40 -5.47
N PHE A 71 13.31 7.33 -6.10
CA PHE A 71 13.31 8.74 -5.70
C PHE A 71 11.93 9.40 -5.84
N ASN A 72 11.07 8.83 -6.67
CA ASN A 72 9.73 9.35 -6.90
C ASN A 72 8.66 8.63 -6.10
N ILE A 73 9.06 7.80 -5.13
CA ILE A 73 8.12 7.05 -4.29
C ILE A 73 8.47 7.28 -2.82
N GLU A 74 7.47 7.69 -2.04
CA GLU A 74 7.56 7.77 -0.59
C GLU A 74 6.63 6.74 0.01
N VAL A 75 7.09 6.04 1.05
CA VAL A 75 6.30 5.02 1.73
C VAL A 75 6.14 5.37 3.21
N VAL A 76 4.98 5.08 3.75
CA VAL A 76 4.70 5.25 5.17
C VAL A 76 3.75 4.15 5.63
N GLY A 77 3.99 3.62 6.83
CA GLY A 77 3.10 2.66 7.45
C GLY A 77 2.38 3.30 8.63
N TYR A 78 1.07 3.20 8.65
CA TYR A 78 0.24 3.74 9.73
C TYR A 78 -0.26 2.66 10.70
N GLY A 79 0.01 1.38 10.41
CA GLY A 79 -0.54 0.30 11.22
C GLY A 79 -2.06 0.30 11.18
N GLU A 80 -2.66 0.19 12.35
CA GLU A 80 -4.12 0.16 12.50
C GLU A 80 -4.73 1.54 12.80
N GLU A 81 -3.93 2.60 12.78
CA GLU A 81 -4.35 3.90 13.34
C GLU A 81 -5.28 4.72 12.44
N LYS A 82 -5.38 4.37 11.16
CA LYS A 82 -6.24 5.08 10.20
C LYS A 82 -7.24 4.16 9.51
N PRO A 83 -8.16 3.54 10.27
CA PRO A 83 -9.13 2.65 9.66
C PRO A 83 -10.12 3.41 8.79
N VAL A 84 -10.54 2.78 7.68
CA VAL A 84 -11.66 3.29 6.86
C VAL A 84 -13.00 2.77 7.35
N ASP A 85 -13.00 1.68 8.12
CA ASP A 85 -14.20 1.10 8.72
C ASP A 85 -13.87 0.75 10.17
N LEU A 86 -14.65 1.31 11.11
CA LEU A 86 -14.39 1.18 12.54
C LEU A 86 -15.03 -0.06 13.16
N ASN A 87 -15.78 -0.84 12.38
CA ASN A 87 -16.40 -2.06 12.88
C ASN A 87 -15.35 -3.14 13.12
N SER A 88 -15.69 -4.10 13.95
CA SER A 88 -14.82 -5.24 14.29
C SER A 88 -15.38 -6.52 13.71
N ASN A 89 -15.26 -6.67 12.40
CA ASN A 89 -15.69 -7.85 11.67
C ASN A 89 -14.86 -8.00 10.38
N GLU A 90 -14.98 -9.14 9.70
CA GLU A 90 -14.18 -9.39 8.50
C GLU A 90 -14.47 -8.38 7.38
N ALA A 91 -15.70 -7.91 7.24
CA ALA A 91 -16.02 -6.93 6.22
C ALA A 91 -15.23 -5.63 6.44
N ALA A 92 -15.13 -5.18 7.70
CA ALA A 92 -14.34 -4.00 8.06
C ALA A 92 -12.85 -4.27 7.94
N TRP A 93 -12.38 -5.40 8.46
CA TRP A 93 -10.96 -5.76 8.42
C TRP A 93 -10.42 -5.83 7.00
N SER A 94 -11.20 -6.41 6.08
CA SER A 94 -10.78 -6.52 4.68
C SER A 94 -10.61 -5.15 4.01
N LYS A 95 -11.40 -4.16 4.40
CA LYS A 95 -11.26 -2.78 3.90
C LYS A 95 -10.05 -2.08 4.50
N ASN A 96 -9.68 -2.43 5.73
CA ASN A 96 -8.57 -1.80 6.43
C ASN A 96 -7.20 -2.37 6.01
N ARG A 97 -7.16 -3.60 5.51
CA ARG A 97 -5.94 -4.23 5.00
C ARG A 97 -5.64 -3.68 3.60
N ARG A 98 -4.97 -2.53 3.54
CA ARG A 98 -4.80 -1.84 2.26
C ARG A 98 -3.51 -1.04 2.18
N ALA A 99 -3.14 -0.69 0.96
CA ALA A 99 -2.22 0.40 0.67
C ALA A 99 -2.99 1.44 -0.16
N GLU A 100 -2.88 2.70 0.23
CA GLU A 100 -3.47 3.83 -0.49
C GLU A 100 -2.35 4.58 -1.20
N LEU A 101 -2.62 4.99 -2.44
CA LEU A 101 -1.64 5.62 -3.31
C LEU A 101 -2.13 7.02 -3.70
N TYR A 102 -1.25 8.00 -3.50
CA TYR A 102 -1.56 9.40 -3.79
C TYR A 102 -0.46 10.01 -4.63
N PHE A 103 -0.84 10.68 -5.72
CA PHE A 103 0.12 11.45 -6.50
C PHE A 103 0.34 12.82 -5.85
N ILE A 104 1.61 13.18 -5.73
CA ILE A 104 2.05 14.48 -5.20
C ILE A 104 2.87 15.14 -6.30
N LYS A 105 2.61 16.40 -6.52
CA LYS A 105 3.41 17.19 -7.46
C LYS A 105 4.55 17.91 -6.76
#